data_2878ce14f67ea4c2c8b6576ee88e582c
#
_entry.id   2878ce14f67ea4c2c8b6576ee88e582c
#
_cell.length_a   1.000
_cell.length_b   1.000
_cell.length_c   1.000
_cell.angle_alpha   90.00
_cell.angle_beta   90.00
_cell.angle_gamma   90.00
#
_symmetry.space_group_name_H-M   'P 1'
#
loop_
_entity.id
_entity.type
_entity.pdbx_description
1 polymer ?
#
loop_
_entity_poly.entity_id
_entity_poly.type
_entity_poly.pdbx_seq_one_letter_code
_entity_poly.pdbx_strand_id
1 'polypeptide(L)' 'MSDPLEKIYHDLFEHSMHLIKEHNLPVEAIAGSLMAIAMRLYRTHLSDEDFNRIRNVILDTAVEPYKPRILH' A
#
# COMPACT_ATOMS: atom_id res chain seq x y z
N MET A 1 21.69 -9.98 4.38
CA MET A 1 20.81 -10.00 3.21
C MET A 1 19.48 -9.39 3.58
N SER A 2 18.94 -8.57 2.70
CA SER A 2 17.65 -7.94 2.98
C SER A 2 16.51 -8.93 2.75
N ASP A 3 15.48 -8.78 3.58
CA ASP A 3 14.24 -9.54 3.46
C ASP A 3 13.57 -9.17 2.13
N PRO A 4 13.17 -10.16 1.31
CA PRO A 4 12.45 -9.87 0.07
C PRO A 4 11.22 -8.99 0.26
N LEU A 5 10.52 -9.14 1.39
CA LEU A 5 9.34 -8.31 1.68
C LEU A 5 9.74 -6.86 1.92
N GLU A 6 10.86 -6.63 2.57
CA GLU A 6 11.37 -5.27 2.77
C GLU A 6 11.73 -4.62 1.44
N LYS A 7 12.34 -5.38 0.54
CA LYS A 7 12.70 -4.85 -0.78
C LYS A 7 11.46 -4.49 -1.57
N ILE A 8 10.44 -5.34 -1.56
CA ILE A 8 9.18 -5.07 -2.25
C ILE A 8 8.53 -3.81 -1.69
N TYR A 9 8.44 -3.71 -0.37
CA TYR A 9 7.86 -2.54 0.27
C TYR A 9 8.64 -1.28 -0.10
N HIS A 10 9.96 -1.35 -0.05
CA HIS A 10 10.80 -0.21 -0.35
C HIS A 10 10.61 0.26 -1.80
N ASP A 11 10.59 -0.67 -2.75
CA ASP A 11 10.41 -0.33 -4.16
C ASP A 11 9.06 0.33 -4.41
N LEU A 12 7.99 -0.22 -3.82
CA LEU A 12 6.65 0.35 -3.97
C LEU A 12 6.54 1.72 -3.30
N PHE A 13 7.14 1.86 -2.12
CA PHE A 13 7.15 3.13 -1.41
C PHE A 13 7.89 4.21 -2.20
N GLU A 14 9.06 3.88 -2.71
CA GLU A 14 9.86 4.83 -3.50
C GLU A 14 9.13 5.28 -4.74
N HIS A 15 8.50 4.36 -5.46
CA HIS A 15 7.73 4.71 -6.64
C HIS A 15 6.54 5.60 -6.29
N SER A 16 5.84 5.29 -5.20
CA SER A 16 4.72 6.10 -4.73
C SER A 16 5.16 7.52 -4.38
N MET A 17 6.27 7.65 -3.67
CA MET A 17 6.81 8.96 -3.31
C MET A 17 7.25 9.74 -4.55
N HIS A 18 7.81 9.05 -5.54
CA HIS A 18 8.17 9.67 -6.81
C HIS A 18 6.94 10.28 -7.50
N LEU A 19 5.84 9.54 -7.54
CA LEU A 19 4.60 10.04 -8.14
C LEU A 19 4.07 11.29 -7.43
N ILE A 20 4.14 11.28 -6.11
CA ILE A 20 3.68 12.42 -5.32
C ILE A 20 4.56 13.65 -5.57
N LYS A 21 5.87 13.49 -5.53
CA LYS A 21 6.82 14.61 -5.62
C LYS A 21 6.99 15.11 -7.03
N GLU A 22 7.22 14.20 -7.99
CA GLU A 22 7.58 14.59 -9.35
C GLU A 22 6.37 15.01 -10.17
N HIS A 23 5.22 14.41 -9.90
CA HIS A 23 4.01 14.70 -10.65
C HIS A 23 3.01 15.52 -9.85
N ASN A 24 3.37 15.91 -8.63
CA ASN A 24 2.54 16.75 -7.76
C ASN A 24 1.13 16.18 -7.59
N LEU A 25 1.03 14.87 -7.44
CA LEU A 25 -0.25 14.19 -7.27
C LEU A 25 -0.66 14.17 -5.81
N PRO A 26 -1.96 14.26 -5.51
CA PRO A 26 -2.42 14.19 -4.12
C PRO A 26 -2.10 12.83 -3.49
N VAL A 27 -1.70 12.87 -2.22
CA VAL A 27 -1.37 11.64 -1.49
C VAL A 27 -2.54 10.67 -1.47
N GLU A 28 -3.77 11.18 -1.27
CA GLU A 28 -4.95 10.32 -1.20
C GLU A 28 -5.26 9.65 -2.54
N ALA A 29 -4.90 10.27 -3.66
CA ALA A 29 -5.09 9.63 -4.97
C ALA A 29 -4.14 8.45 -5.13
N ILE A 30 -2.89 8.61 -4.69
CA ILE A 30 -1.91 7.53 -4.74
C ILE A 30 -2.31 6.41 -3.78
N ALA A 31 -2.67 6.76 -2.54
CA ALA A 31 -3.06 5.77 -1.54
C ALA A 31 -4.32 5.01 -1.97
N GLY A 32 -5.30 5.72 -2.51
CA GLY A 32 -6.52 5.08 -3.00
C GLY A 32 -6.27 4.15 -4.16
N SER A 33 -5.38 4.55 -5.07
CA SER A 33 -5.00 3.71 -6.21
C SER A 33 -4.28 2.44 -5.74
N LEU A 34 -3.36 2.56 -4.80
CA LEU A 34 -2.66 1.40 -4.23
C LEU A 34 -3.65 0.44 -3.57
N MET A 35 -4.61 0.98 -2.82
CA MET A 35 -5.63 0.15 -2.18
C MET A 35 -6.48 -0.56 -3.22
N ALA A 36 -6.89 0.13 -4.27
CA ALA A 36 -7.71 -0.47 -5.33
C ALA A 36 -6.95 -1.60 -6.02
N ILE A 37 -5.67 -1.39 -6.31
CA ILE A 37 -4.84 -2.43 -6.93
C ILE A 37 -4.71 -3.62 -5.99
N ALA A 38 -4.42 -3.37 -4.71
CA ALA A 38 -4.25 -4.43 -3.73
C ALA A 38 -5.53 -5.26 -3.59
N MET A 39 -6.67 -4.61 -3.49
CA MET A 39 -7.95 -5.31 -3.35
C MET A 39 -8.26 -6.15 -4.58
N ARG A 40 -7.96 -5.65 -5.77
CA ARG A 40 -8.18 -6.39 -7.00
C ARG A 40 -7.27 -7.61 -7.09
N LEU A 41 -6.01 -7.48 -6.68
CA LEU A 41 -5.09 -8.61 -6.65
C LEU A 41 -5.58 -9.69 -5.70
N TYR A 42 -6.03 -9.32 -4.52
CA TYR A 42 -6.58 -10.27 -3.56
C TYR A 42 -7.82 -10.97 -4.14
N ARG A 43 -8.75 -10.19 -4.71
CA ARG A 43 -9.97 -10.77 -5.30
C ARG A 43 -9.66 -11.73 -6.44
N THR A 44 -8.62 -11.43 -7.21
CA THR A 44 -8.24 -12.27 -8.35
C THR A 44 -7.66 -13.60 -7.92
N HIS A 45 -6.90 -13.62 -6.82
CA HIS A 45 -6.10 -14.79 -6.45
C HIS A 45 -6.61 -15.55 -5.23
N LEU A 46 -7.55 -15.00 -4.48
CA LEU A 46 -8.05 -15.62 -3.25
C LEU A 46 -9.50 -16.07 -3.41
N SER A 47 -9.88 -17.12 -2.67
CA SER A 47 -11.27 -17.50 -2.52
C SER A 47 -12.03 -16.38 -1.79
N ASP A 48 -13.36 -16.41 -1.88
CA ASP A 48 -14.18 -15.43 -1.17
C ASP A 48 -13.91 -15.46 0.34
N GLU A 49 -13.76 -16.66 0.90
CA GLU A 49 -13.48 -16.82 2.33
C GLU A 49 -12.14 -16.20 2.71
N ASP A 50 -11.09 -16.51 1.94
CA ASP A 50 -9.75 -15.98 2.22
C ASP A 50 -9.70 -14.47 2.02
N PHE A 51 -10.38 -13.97 0.99
CA PHE A 51 -10.46 -12.54 0.75
C PHE A 51 -11.09 -11.81 1.93
N ASN A 52 -12.21 -12.33 2.43
CA ASN A 52 -12.90 -11.72 3.56
C ASN A 52 -12.03 -11.74 4.81
N ARG A 53 -11.30 -12.82 5.03
CA ARG A 53 -10.39 -12.93 6.18
C ARG A 53 -9.27 -11.91 6.12
N ILE A 54 -8.64 -11.78 4.96
CA ILE A 54 -7.54 -10.80 4.75
C ILE A 54 -8.06 -9.39 4.93
N ARG A 55 -9.24 -9.09 4.36
CA ARG A 55 -9.83 -7.76 4.49
C ARG A 55 -10.06 -7.40 5.95
N ASN A 56 -10.56 -8.34 6.74
CA ASN A 56 -10.83 -8.10 8.16
C ASN A 56 -9.54 -7.88 8.94
N VAL A 57 -8.49 -8.64 8.63
CA VAL A 57 -7.18 -8.45 9.24
C VAL A 57 -6.64 -7.05 8.94
N ILE A 58 -6.74 -6.61 7.69
CA ILE A 58 -6.27 -5.30 7.28
C ILE A 58 -7.02 -4.19 8.03
N LEU A 59 -8.35 -4.31 8.13
CA LEU A 59 -9.16 -3.31 8.81
C LEU A 59 -8.86 -3.22 10.31
N ASP A 60 -8.46 -4.33 10.90
CA ASP A 60 -8.16 -4.38 12.34
C ASP A 60 -6.71 -4.04 12.66
N THR A 61 -5.86 -3.91 11.65
CA THR A 61 -4.44 -3.65 11.87
C THR A 61 -4.19 -2.19 12.21
N ALA A 62 -3.52 -1.94 13.33
CA ALA A 62 -3.09 -0.60 13.68
C ALA A 62 -1.88 -0.21 12.83
N VAL A 63 -1.89 1.01 12.32
CA VAL A 63 -0.83 1.51 11.46
C VAL A 63 -0.31 2.83 12.00
N GLU A 64 1.01 2.91 12.20
CA GLU A 64 1.66 4.15 12.60
C GLU A 64 1.87 5.03 11.38
N PRO A 65 1.52 6.32 11.45
CA PRO A 65 1.75 7.20 10.31
C PRO A 65 3.23 7.47 10.11
N TYR A 66 3.60 7.79 8.88
CA TYR A 66 4.94 8.28 8.61
C TYR A 66 5.13 9.64 9.25
N LYS A 67 6.38 9.99 9.54
CA LYS A 67 6.68 11.32 10.07
C LYS A 67 6.28 12.38 9.05
N PRO A 68 5.64 13.50 9.51
CA PRO A 68 5.12 14.49 8.56
C PRO A 68 6.15 15.01 7.56
N ARG A 69 7.41 15.15 7.97
CA ARG A 69 8.46 15.64 7.09
C ARG A 69 8.71 14.78 5.87
N ILE A 70 8.28 13.52 5.91
CA ILE A 70 8.45 12.60 4.79
C ILE A 70 7.42 12.90 3.70
N LEU A 71 6.26 13.41 4.08
CA LEU A 71 5.16 13.65 3.16
C LEU A 71 5.13 15.07 2.61
N HIS A 72 6.05 15.90 3.06
CA HIS A 72 6.21 17.26 2.55
C HIS A 72 7.35 17.34 1.54
#